data_8fcff32effa2820e19b1f3b4ecb99860
#
_entry.id   8fcff32effa2820e19b1f3b4ecb99860
#
_cell.length_a   1.000
_cell.length_b   1.000
_cell.length_c   1.000
_cell.angle_alpha   90.00
_cell.angle_beta   90.00
_cell.angle_gamma   90.00
#
_symmetry.space_group_name_H-M   'P 1'
#
loop_
_entity.id
_entity.type
_entity.pdbx_description
1 polymer ?
#
loop_
_entity_poly.entity_id
_entity_poly.type
_entity_poly.pdbx_seq_one_letter_code
_entity_poly.pdbx_strand_id
1 'polypeptide(L)'
;MNFEKQLNLRSGEKCELSGVTNDLQVYQVQPSEGNSVDDFILISQNLKDQLEGKKELVPNDWRCLNDSMWSEVSAVKVAAYRMLDQLKAEGWPNDLLEMIYLTEEELSWAKSGMEDEDAVKHIDSNGAVLQAGDTVVLIKDLDVKGSTITAKRGTAVRNIRLVHNDPTLIEGKVEGQTIYILTQYVKK
;
A
#
# COMPACT_ATOMS: atom_id res chain seq x y z
N MET A 1 -24.89 1.80 -8.00
CA MET A 1 -25.26 2.88 -7.05
C MET A 1 -24.56 4.15 -7.51
N ASN A 2 -25.26 5.28 -7.59
CA ASN A 2 -24.60 6.52 -8.06
C ASN A 2 -24.05 7.29 -6.85
N PHE A 3 -22.85 6.96 -6.41
CA PHE A 3 -22.18 7.65 -5.30
C PHE A 3 -21.80 9.09 -5.64
N GLU A 4 -21.66 9.44 -6.91
CA GLU A 4 -21.28 10.79 -7.35
C GLU A 4 -22.23 11.86 -6.81
N LYS A 5 -23.54 11.60 -6.85
CA LYS A 5 -24.53 12.53 -6.29
C LYS A 5 -24.40 12.70 -4.78
N GLN A 6 -24.12 11.62 -4.07
CA GLN A 6 -23.93 11.65 -2.62
C GLN A 6 -22.63 12.37 -2.24
N LEU A 7 -21.56 12.13 -3.01
CA LEU A 7 -20.28 12.81 -2.85
C LEU A 7 -20.40 14.32 -3.10
N ASN A 8 -21.09 14.72 -4.15
CA ASN A 8 -21.35 16.13 -4.43
C ASN A 8 -22.12 16.82 -3.30
N LEU A 9 -23.13 16.13 -2.73
CA LEU A 9 -23.87 16.66 -1.58
C LEU A 9 -23.00 16.77 -0.32
N ARG A 10 -22.18 15.76 -0.05
CA ARG A 10 -21.28 15.73 1.11
C ARG A 10 -20.19 16.79 1.03
N SER A 11 -19.57 16.91 -0.13
CA SER A 11 -18.47 17.84 -0.37
C SER A 11 -18.90 19.29 -0.65
N GLY A 12 -20.20 19.52 -0.89
CA GLY A 12 -20.69 20.82 -1.36
C GLY A 12 -20.16 21.21 -2.74
N GLU A 13 -20.01 20.22 -3.63
CA GLU A 13 -19.46 20.39 -5.00
C GLU A 13 -18.04 20.94 -5.02
N LYS A 14 -17.22 20.53 -4.06
CA LYS A 14 -15.81 20.92 -3.91
C LYS A 14 -14.92 19.71 -3.74
N CYS A 15 -13.67 19.86 -4.12
CA CYS A 15 -12.62 18.90 -3.77
C CYS A 15 -12.52 18.78 -2.25
N GLU A 16 -12.68 17.59 -1.70
CA GLU A 16 -12.65 17.36 -0.26
C GLU A 16 -11.25 17.51 0.36
N LEU A 17 -10.20 17.57 -0.48
CA LEU A 17 -8.83 17.84 -0.03
C LEU A 17 -8.45 19.33 -0.19
N SER A 18 -8.69 19.93 -1.37
CA SER A 18 -8.19 21.26 -1.70
C SER A 18 -9.24 22.37 -1.71
N GLY A 19 -10.53 22.01 -1.64
CA GLY A 19 -11.63 22.97 -1.70
C GLY A 19 -11.92 23.61 -3.07
N VAL A 20 -11.16 23.24 -4.13
CA VAL A 20 -11.43 23.73 -5.49
C VAL A 20 -12.73 23.13 -6.05
N THR A 21 -13.38 23.87 -6.99
CA THR A 21 -14.70 23.51 -7.51
C THR A 21 -14.68 23.02 -8.95
N ASN A 22 -13.54 23.07 -9.62
CA ASN A 22 -13.40 22.69 -11.01
C ASN A 22 -12.73 21.32 -11.18
N ASP A 23 -13.05 20.64 -12.26
CA ASP A 23 -12.47 19.35 -12.67
C ASP A 23 -12.51 18.29 -11.56
N LEU A 24 -13.69 18.15 -10.91
CA LEU A 24 -13.89 17.21 -9.83
C LEU A 24 -14.06 15.78 -10.36
N GLN A 25 -13.42 14.83 -9.66
CA GLN A 25 -13.45 13.41 -9.98
C GLN A 25 -13.69 12.58 -8.74
N VAL A 26 -14.39 11.49 -8.90
CA VAL A 26 -14.54 10.47 -7.86
C VAL A 26 -13.23 9.66 -7.76
N TYR A 27 -12.73 9.49 -6.55
CA TYR A 27 -11.56 8.68 -6.26
C TYR A 27 -11.89 7.67 -5.17
N GLN A 28 -11.62 6.40 -5.41
CA GLN A 28 -11.77 5.34 -4.42
C GLN A 28 -10.49 5.23 -3.61
N VAL A 29 -10.61 5.31 -2.29
CA VAL A 29 -9.47 5.17 -1.36
C VAL A 29 -9.24 3.68 -1.09
N GLN A 30 -8.27 3.11 -1.79
CA GLN A 30 -7.91 1.70 -1.68
C GLN A 30 -7.08 1.41 -0.40
N PRO A 31 -7.08 0.16 0.14
CA PRO A 31 -7.99 -0.93 -0.22
C PRO A 31 -9.38 -0.70 0.36
N SER A 32 -10.39 -0.85 -0.44
CA SER A 32 -11.78 -0.84 -0.02
C SER A 32 -12.62 -1.61 -1.03
N GLU A 33 -13.78 -2.13 -0.60
CA GLU A 33 -14.66 -2.91 -1.47
C GLU A 33 -15.41 -2.04 -2.49
N GLY A 34 -15.46 -0.72 -2.26
CA GLY A 34 -16.20 0.21 -3.11
C GLY A 34 -17.71 0.09 -2.97
N ASN A 35 -18.20 -0.43 -1.86
CA ASN A 35 -19.60 -0.71 -1.60
C ASN A 35 -20.31 0.44 -0.87
N SER A 36 -19.55 1.35 -0.27
CA SER A 36 -20.05 2.51 0.47
C SER A 36 -19.58 3.83 -0.18
N VAL A 37 -20.36 4.88 0.00
CA VAL A 37 -19.93 6.24 -0.33
C VAL A 37 -18.71 6.67 0.51
N ASP A 38 -18.55 6.07 1.68
CA ASP A 38 -17.44 6.34 2.61
C ASP A 38 -16.10 5.76 2.13
N ASP A 39 -16.12 4.90 1.09
CA ASP A 39 -14.92 4.39 0.43
C ASP A 39 -14.35 5.38 -0.60
N PHE A 40 -15.09 6.45 -0.91
CA PHE A 40 -14.76 7.39 -1.97
C PHE A 40 -14.61 8.81 -1.47
N ILE A 41 -13.82 9.59 -2.18
CA ILE A 41 -13.71 11.05 -2.01
C ILE A 41 -13.89 11.76 -3.36
N LEU A 42 -14.37 13.01 -3.30
CA LEU A 42 -14.45 13.87 -4.47
C LEU A 42 -13.21 14.77 -4.48
N ILE A 43 -12.37 14.64 -5.50
CA ILE A 43 -11.11 15.38 -5.60
C ILE A 43 -10.93 16.00 -6.97
N SER A 44 -10.07 17.02 -7.07
CA SER A 44 -9.71 17.61 -8.37
C SER A 44 -8.91 16.60 -9.21
N GLN A 45 -9.08 16.71 -10.54
CA GLN A 45 -8.36 15.86 -11.51
C GLN A 45 -6.83 15.96 -11.31
N ASN A 46 -6.32 17.15 -10.98
CA ASN A 46 -4.88 17.34 -10.74
C ASN A 46 -4.36 16.50 -9.57
N LEU A 47 -5.06 16.53 -8.42
CA LEU A 47 -4.66 15.71 -7.27
C LEU A 47 -4.85 14.22 -7.54
N LYS A 48 -5.92 13.84 -8.25
CA LYS A 48 -6.15 12.46 -8.66
C LYS A 48 -5.02 11.92 -9.53
N ASP A 49 -4.58 12.68 -10.53
CA ASP A 49 -3.49 12.30 -11.42
C ASP A 49 -2.17 12.12 -10.67
N GLN A 50 -1.92 12.92 -9.64
CA GLN A 50 -0.74 12.79 -8.77
C GLN A 50 -0.85 11.53 -7.88
N LEU A 51 -2.03 11.26 -7.30
CA LEU A 51 -2.27 10.04 -6.50
C LEU A 51 -2.13 8.75 -7.31
N GLU A 52 -2.55 8.79 -8.56
CA GLU A 52 -2.47 7.64 -9.48
C GLU A 52 -1.10 7.54 -10.20
N GLY A 53 -0.15 8.41 -9.90
CA GLY A 53 1.18 8.43 -10.52
C GLY A 53 1.18 8.83 -12.00
N LYS A 54 0.09 9.43 -12.51
CA LYS A 54 -0.02 9.92 -13.89
C LYS A 54 0.68 11.26 -14.08
N LYS A 55 0.86 12.00 -13.00
CA LYS A 55 1.63 13.23 -12.92
C LYS A 55 2.66 13.15 -11.82
N GLU A 56 3.73 13.90 -11.98
CA GLU A 56 4.72 14.09 -10.94
C GLU A 56 4.09 14.72 -9.69
N LEU A 57 4.51 14.25 -8.53
CA LEU A 57 4.05 14.74 -7.25
C LEU A 57 4.60 16.14 -7.00
N VAL A 58 3.71 17.11 -6.83
CA VAL A 58 4.06 18.51 -6.56
C VAL A 58 3.75 18.84 -5.11
N PRO A 59 4.73 18.87 -4.20
CA PRO A 59 4.49 19.01 -2.75
C PRO A 59 3.65 20.24 -2.38
N ASN A 60 3.77 21.32 -3.16
CA ASN A 60 3.04 22.56 -2.89
C ASN A 60 1.51 22.43 -3.13
N ASP A 61 1.08 21.56 -4.03
CA ASP A 61 -0.35 21.31 -4.30
C ASP A 61 -1.03 20.63 -3.10
N TRP A 62 -0.25 19.96 -2.25
CA TRP A 62 -0.70 19.22 -1.08
C TRP A 62 -0.69 20.03 0.23
N ARG A 63 -0.34 21.33 0.16
CA ARG A 63 -0.45 22.22 1.33
C ARG A 63 -1.89 22.35 1.86
N CYS A 64 -2.88 22.05 1.03
CA CYS A 64 -4.29 21.98 1.42
C CYS A 64 -4.57 20.93 2.51
N LEU A 65 -3.66 19.98 2.73
CA LEU A 65 -3.79 18.99 3.79
C LEU A 65 -3.78 19.56 5.20
N ASN A 66 -3.25 20.80 5.38
CA ASN A 66 -3.37 21.55 6.64
C ASN A 66 -4.83 21.69 7.11
N ASP A 67 -5.75 21.82 6.16
CA ASP A 67 -7.17 22.00 6.45
C ASP A 67 -7.92 20.67 6.36
N SER A 68 -7.68 19.87 5.34
CA SER A 68 -8.43 18.62 5.07
C SER A 68 -8.12 17.49 6.05
N MET A 69 -6.98 17.51 6.74
CA MET A 69 -6.66 16.53 7.79
C MET A 69 -7.64 16.54 8.97
N TRP A 70 -8.39 17.64 9.15
CA TRP A 70 -9.41 17.80 10.19
C TRP A 70 -10.81 17.34 9.74
N SER A 71 -10.94 16.77 8.56
CA SER A 71 -12.22 16.27 8.05
C SER A 71 -12.80 15.20 8.97
N GLU A 72 -14.13 15.18 9.08
CA GLU A 72 -14.85 14.09 9.77
C GLU A 72 -15.02 12.84 8.89
N VAL A 73 -14.71 12.96 7.59
CA VAL A 73 -14.83 11.86 6.62
C VAL A 73 -13.58 10.99 6.67
N SER A 74 -13.75 9.73 7.06
CA SER A 74 -12.63 8.78 7.23
C SER A 74 -11.79 8.62 5.97
N ALA A 75 -12.40 8.52 4.79
CA ALA A 75 -11.66 8.43 3.53
C ALA A 75 -10.79 9.65 3.25
N VAL A 76 -11.26 10.86 3.62
CA VAL A 76 -10.47 12.11 3.47
C VAL A 76 -9.28 12.09 4.41
N LYS A 77 -9.49 11.72 5.69
CA LYS A 77 -8.41 11.60 6.67
C LYS A 77 -7.36 10.56 6.28
N VAL A 78 -7.81 9.40 5.80
CA VAL A 78 -6.93 8.32 5.32
C VAL A 78 -6.10 8.78 4.13
N ALA A 79 -6.71 9.43 3.14
CA ALA A 79 -6.01 9.99 1.99
C ALA A 79 -5.01 11.08 2.41
N ALA A 80 -5.41 11.98 3.32
CA ALA A 80 -4.55 13.03 3.85
C ALA A 80 -3.34 12.44 4.59
N TYR A 81 -3.54 11.47 5.47
CA TYR A 81 -2.46 10.81 6.20
C TYR A 81 -1.43 10.19 5.26
N ARG A 82 -1.88 9.44 4.25
CA ARG A 82 -0.98 8.80 3.27
C ARG A 82 -0.13 9.82 2.52
N MET A 83 -0.73 10.91 2.08
CA MET A 83 0.00 11.95 1.37
C MET A 83 0.97 12.71 2.28
N LEU A 84 0.60 12.97 3.53
CA LEU A 84 1.51 13.54 4.51
C LEU A 84 2.71 12.64 4.76
N ASP A 85 2.50 11.32 4.89
CA ASP A 85 3.60 10.36 5.07
C ASP A 85 4.49 10.27 3.83
N GLN A 86 3.90 10.23 2.64
CA GLN A 86 4.65 10.23 1.37
C GLN A 86 5.51 11.49 1.18
N LEU A 87 5.03 12.62 1.67
CA LEU A 87 5.72 13.91 1.59
C LEU A 87 6.58 14.24 2.81
N LYS A 88 6.75 13.33 3.76
CA LYS A 88 7.50 13.57 5.01
C LYS A 88 8.93 14.08 4.80
N ALA A 89 9.58 13.71 3.69
CA ALA A 89 10.91 14.18 3.32
C ALA A 89 10.97 15.69 3.06
N GLU A 90 9.83 16.33 2.72
CA GLU A 90 9.72 17.77 2.54
C GLU A 90 9.78 18.56 3.87
N GLY A 91 9.73 17.89 5.00
CA GLY A 91 9.85 18.44 6.34
C GLY A 91 8.54 19.03 6.90
N TRP A 92 7.77 19.78 6.12
CA TRP A 92 6.53 20.42 6.57
C TRP A 92 5.39 19.46 6.95
N PRO A 93 5.28 18.22 6.40
CA PRO A 93 4.22 17.31 6.80
C PRO A 93 4.41 16.69 8.18
N ASN A 94 5.63 16.71 8.73
CA ASN A 94 5.93 16.01 9.99
C ASN A 94 5.09 16.54 11.15
N ASP A 95 4.96 17.85 11.30
CA ASP A 95 4.13 18.46 12.34
C ASP A 95 2.65 18.06 12.18
N LEU A 96 2.17 17.95 10.93
CA LEU A 96 0.79 17.56 10.63
C LEU A 96 0.57 16.08 10.91
N LEU A 97 1.56 15.21 10.66
CA LEU A 97 1.49 13.78 11.01
C LEU A 97 1.40 13.54 12.50
N GLU A 98 2.03 14.40 13.31
CA GLU A 98 1.92 14.34 14.77
C GLU A 98 0.57 14.85 15.29
N MET A 99 -0.08 15.73 14.54
CA MET A 99 -1.34 16.38 14.91
C MET A 99 -2.58 15.63 14.41
N ILE A 100 -2.48 14.90 13.28
CA ILE A 100 -3.62 14.21 12.68
C ILE A 100 -4.13 13.10 13.59
N TYR A 101 -5.42 13.14 13.90
CA TYR A 101 -6.06 12.11 14.70
C TYR A 101 -6.80 11.11 13.80
N LEU A 102 -6.39 9.85 13.88
CA LEU A 102 -7.04 8.71 13.24
C LEU A 102 -7.49 7.71 14.30
N THR A 103 -8.66 7.13 14.11
CA THR A 103 -9.07 5.96 14.89
C THR A 103 -8.20 4.76 14.55
N GLU A 104 -8.23 3.69 15.35
CA GLU A 104 -7.48 2.46 15.05
C GLU A 104 -7.87 1.87 13.70
N GLU A 105 -9.16 1.94 13.34
CA GLU A 105 -9.68 1.46 12.06
C GLU A 105 -9.16 2.31 10.90
N GLU A 106 -9.21 3.64 11.02
CA GLU A 106 -8.70 4.57 10.03
C GLU A 106 -7.19 4.43 9.84
N LEU A 107 -6.44 4.26 10.93
CA LEU A 107 -4.99 4.05 10.87
C LEU A 107 -4.63 2.71 10.22
N SER A 108 -5.39 1.64 10.53
CA SER A 108 -5.24 0.34 9.87
C SER A 108 -5.52 0.44 8.37
N TRP A 109 -6.60 1.15 8.01
CA TRP A 109 -6.92 1.40 6.61
C TRP A 109 -5.85 2.24 5.92
N ALA A 110 -5.36 3.30 6.55
CA ALA A 110 -4.29 4.13 6.01
C ALA A 110 -3.04 3.30 5.71
N LYS A 111 -2.57 2.52 6.68
CA LYS A 111 -1.36 1.68 6.55
C LYS A 111 -1.52 0.56 5.53
N SER A 112 -2.69 -0.06 5.41
CA SER A 112 -2.93 -1.15 4.45
C SER A 112 -2.85 -0.71 2.98
N GLY A 113 -2.96 0.57 2.69
CA GLY A 113 -2.83 1.12 1.33
C GLY A 113 -1.51 1.84 1.07
N MET A 114 -0.63 1.88 2.06
CA MET A 114 0.73 2.38 1.89
C MET A 114 1.63 1.21 1.49
N GLU A 115 2.54 1.45 0.54
CA GLU A 115 3.67 0.54 0.41
C GLU A 115 4.48 0.70 1.69
N ASP A 116 4.67 -0.39 2.43
CA ASP A 116 5.57 -0.41 3.57
C ASP A 116 6.98 -0.07 3.05
N GLU A 117 7.41 1.19 3.17
CA GLU A 117 8.82 1.55 2.92
C GLU A 117 9.76 0.82 3.89
N ASP A 118 9.22 0.43 5.07
CA ASP A 118 9.87 -0.49 6.02
C ASP A 118 9.54 -1.97 5.76
N ALA A 119 8.69 -2.29 4.79
CA ALA A 119 8.53 -3.67 4.34
C ALA A 119 9.87 -4.12 3.78
N VAL A 120 10.57 -4.85 4.58
CA VAL A 120 11.85 -5.44 4.27
C VAL A 120 11.67 -6.22 2.97
N LYS A 121 12.15 -5.66 1.85
CA LYS A 121 11.96 -6.23 0.52
C LYS A 121 12.67 -7.57 0.46
N HIS A 122 11.90 -8.63 0.35
CA HIS A 122 12.45 -9.94 0.02
C HIS A 122 12.91 -9.89 -1.44
N ILE A 123 14.17 -10.14 -1.67
CA ILE A 123 14.76 -10.16 -3.02
C ILE A 123 15.36 -11.53 -3.29
N ASP A 124 15.15 -12.04 -4.50
CA ASP A 124 15.73 -13.30 -4.94
C ASP A 124 17.24 -13.18 -5.21
N SER A 125 17.86 -14.30 -5.61
CA SER A 125 19.28 -14.36 -5.94
C SER A 125 19.71 -13.45 -7.11
N ASN A 126 18.77 -12.95 -7.91
CA ASN A 126 19.00 -12.07 -9.05
C ASN A 126 18.67 -10.60 -8.76
N GLY A 127 18.17 -10.28 -7.54
CA GLY A 127 17.74 -8.94 -7.17
C GLY A 127 16.27 -8.62 -7.52
N ALA A 128 15.50 -9.60 -7.96
CA ALA A 128 14.07 -9.42 -8.23
C ALA A 128 13.25 -9.44 -6.92
N VAL A 129 12.33 -8.48 -6.78
CA VAL A 129 11.46 -8.39 -5.60
C VAL A 129 10.45 -9.54 -5.60
N LEU A 130 10.40 -10.25 -4.48
CA LEU A 130 9.46 -11.33 -4.21
C LEU A 130 8.19 -10.80 -3.55
N GLN A 131 7.05 -11.35 -3.96
CA GLN A 131 5.74 -11.03 -3.39
C GLN A 131 5.07 -12.30 -2.87
N ALA A 132 4.17 -12.14 -1.90
CA ALA A 132 3.34 -13.25 -1.45
C ALA A 132 2.49 -13.79 -2.62
N GLY A 133 2.46 -15.12 -2.77
CA GLY A 133 1.78 -15.77 -3.88
C GLY A 133 2.66 -16.05 -5.11
N ASP A 134 3.87 -15.51 -5.16
CA ASP A 134 4.81 -15.77 -6.26
C ASP A 134 5.20 -17.26 -6.37
N THR A 135 5.68 -17.61 -7.54
CA THR A 135 6.34 -18.90 -7.78
C THR A 135 7.83 -18.66 -7.99
N VAL A 136 8.65 -19.35 -7.22
CA VAL A 136 10.11 -19.28 -7.30
C VAL A 136 10.70 -20.66 -7.59
N VAL A 137 11.90 -20.68 -8.14
CA VAL A 137 12.63 -21.90 -8.48
C VAL A 137 13.91 -21.96 -7.66
N LEU A 138 14.20 -23.13 -7.05
CA LEU A 138 15.42 -23.36 -6.31
C LEU A 138 16.63 -23.36 -7.24
N ILE A 139 17.67 -22.60 -6.87
CA ILE A 139 18.93 -22.55 -7.65
C ILE A 139 20.00 -23.52 -7.16
N LYS A 140 19.76 -24.16 -6.00
CA LYS A 140 20.61 -25.22 -5.48
C LYS A 140 19.78 -26.27 -4.70
N ASP A 141 20.40 -27.41 -4.38
CA ASP A 141 19.79 -28.43 -3.51
C ASP A 141 19.76 -27.93 -2.08
N LEU A 142 18.62 -28.12 -1.39
CA LEU A 142 18.41 -27.71 -0.01
C LEU A 142 17.97 -28.90 0.83
N ASP A 143 18.76 -29.21 1.87
CA ASP A 143 18.37 -30.19 2.86
C ASP A 143 17.41 -29.55 3.88
N VAL A 144 16.22 -30.12 4.03
CA VAL A 144 15.21 -29.62 4.96
C VAL A 144 15.54 -30.12 6.36
N LYS A 145 15.96 -29.21 7.25
CA LYS A 145 16.26 -29.55 8.65
C LYS A 145 15.04 -30.19 9.33
N GLY A 146 15.25 -31.34 9.94
CA GLY A 146 14.18 -32.09 10.63
C GLY A 146 13.33 -32.98 9.72
N SER A 147 13.70 -33.14 8.46
CA SER A 147 13.06 -34.00 7.48
C SER A 147 14.13 -34.79 6.71
N THR A 148 13.73 -35.92 6.11
CA THR A 148 14.56 -36.70 5.17
C THR A 148 14.46 -36.18 3.73
N ILE A 149 13.79 -35.03 3.52
CA ILE A 149 13.53 -34.47 2.21
C ILE A 149 14.67 -33.53 1.81
N THR A 150 15.21 -33.73 0.62
CA THR A 150 16.11 -32.80 -0.05
C THR A 150 15.37 -32.15 -1.22
N ALA A 151 15.10 -30.86 -1.12
CA ALA A 151 14.54 -30.07 -2.22
C ALA A 151 15.60 -29.84 -3.28
N LYS A 152 15.47 -30.45 -4.45
CA LYS A 152 16.47 -30.40 -5.51
C LYS A 152 16.44 -29.04 -6.26
N ARG A 153 17.59 -28.64 -6.78
CA ARG A 153 17.72 -27.55 -7.74
C ARG A 153 16.72 -27.71 -8.87
N GLY A 154 16.06 -26.62 -9.25
CA GLY A 154 15.02 -26.62 -10.29
C GLY A 154 13.61 -26.92 -9.77
N THR A 155 13.44 -27.23 -8.49
CA THR A 155 12.12 -27.40 -7.88
C THR A 155 11.38 -26.07 -7.85
N ALA A 156 10.17 -26.02 -8.39
CA ALA A 156 9.29 -24.86 -8.33
C ALA A 156 8.54 -24.85 -6.99
N VAL A 157 8.69 -23.76 -6.25
CA VAL A 157 7.95 -23.48 -5.02
C VAL A 157 6.89 -22.45 -5.33
N ARG A 158 5.63 -22.87 -5.24
CA ARG A 158 4.48 -22.03 -5.61
C ARG A 158 3.81 -21.44 -4.40
N ASN A 159 3.18 -20.28 -4.60
CA ASN A 159 2.40 -19.59 -3.58
C ASN A 159 3.22 -19.37 -2.30
N ILE A 160 4.39 -18.75 -2.46
CA ILE A 160 5.29 -18.42 -1.35
C ILE A 160 4.63 -17.40 -0.41
N ARG A 161 5.03 -17.43 0.86
CA ARG A 161 4.71 -16.41 1.85
C ARG A 161 5.97 -15.70 2.29
N LEU A 162 5.86 -14.41 2.52
CA LEU A 162 6.98 -13.60 3.02
C LEU A 162 7.01 -13.68 4.55
N VAL A 163 8.20 -13.81 5.13
CA VAL A 163 8.38 -13.78 6.58
C VAL A 163 8.57 -12.32 7.01
N HIS A 164 7.57 -11.75 7.69
CA HIS A 164 7.51 -10.31 8.00
C HIS A 164 8.73 -9.77 8.78
N ASN A 165 9.35 -10.60 9.60
CA ASN A 165 10.45 -10.18 10.47
C ASN A 165 11.84 -10.55 9.94
N ASP A 166 11.92 -11.21 8.77
CA ASP A 166 13.18 -11.63 8.19
C ASP A 166 13.16 -11.56 6.67
N PRO A 167 13.83 -10.56 6.07
CA PRO A 167 13.86 -10.35 4.62
C PRO A 167 14.59 -11.45 3.86
N THR A 168 15.35 -12.24 4.55
CA THR A 168 16.16 -13.32 3.96
C THR A 168 15.41 -14.63 3.87
N LEU A 169 14.19 -14.70 4.45
CA LEU A 169 13.39 -15.92 4.52
C LEU A 169 12.05 -15.78 3.82
N ILE A 170 11.69 -16.82 3.10
CA ILE A 170 10.35 -17.06 2.58
C ILE A 170 9.85 -18.42 3.06
N GLU A 171 8.55 -18.56 3.15
CA GLU A 171 7.87 -19.82 3.46
C GLU A 171 7.24 -20.37 2.19
N GLY A 172 7.43 -21.66 1.92
CA GLY A 172 6.85 -22.31 0.74
C GLY A 172 6.64 -23.79 0.94
N LYS A 173 5.77 -24.40 0.11
CA LYS A 173 5.50 -25.84 0.14
C LYS A 173 6.39 -26.58 -0.85
N VAL A 174 7.14 -27.57 -0.35
CA VAL A 174 7.89 -28.52 -1.15
C VAL A 174 7.46 -29.93 -0.71
N GLU A 175 7.06 -30.77 -1.68
CA GLU A 175 6.57 -32.13 -1.44
C GLU A 175 5.46 -32.23 -0.36
N GLY A 176 4.60 -31.20 -0.27
CA GLY A 176 3.50 -31.16 0.69
C GLY A 176 3.87 -30.63 2.07
N GLN A 177 5.14 -30.41 2.35
CA GLN A 177 5.62 -29.80 3.60
C GLN A 177 5.91 -28.33 3.44
N THR A 178 5.53 -27.52 4.43
CA THR A 178 5.88 -26.11 4.50
C THR A 178 7.28 -26.00 5.08
N ILE A 179 8.17 -25.34 4.36
CA ILE A 179 9.57 -25.09 4.74
C ILE A 179 9.95 -23.64 4.63
N TYR A 180 10.95 -23.22 5.40
CA TYR A 180 11.58 -21.92 5.28
C TYR A 180 12.77 -22.01 4.32
N ILE A 181 12.81 -21.07 3.35
CA ILE A 181 13.82 -21.06 2.29
C ILE A 181 14.49 -19.67 2.31
N LEU A 182 15.80 -19.63 2.27
CA LEU A 182 16.54 -18.39 2.11
C LEU A 182 16.33 -17.83 0.71
N THR A 183 16.02 -16.54 0.63
CA THR A 183 15.74 -15.83 -0.64
C THR A 183 16.91 -15.88 -1.62
N GLN A 184 18.14 -15.93 -1.10
CA GLN A 184 19.35 -16.08 -1.90
C GLN A 184 19.46 -17.42 -2.65
N TYR A 185 18.60 -18.40 -2.34
CA TYR A 185 18.62 -19.73 -2.95
C TYR A 185 17.46 -19.95 -3.94
N VAL A 186 16.72 -18.90 -4.22
CA VAL A 186 15.60 -18.93 -5.17
C VAL A 186 15.76 -17.87 -6.24
N LYS A 187 15.09 -18.09 -7.36
CA LYS A 187 14.89 -17.11 -8.43
C LYS A 187 13.43 -17.09 -8.86
N LYS A 188 12.93 -15.91 -9.16
CA LYS A 188 11.61 -15.69 -9.76
C LYS A 188 11.65 -15.93 -11.28
#